data_cdd058865203b92117fdc29508081d29
#
_entry.id   cdd058865203b92117fdc29508081d29
#
_cell.length_a   1.000
_cell.length_b   1.000
_cell.length_c   1.000
_cell.angle_alpha   90.00
_cell.angle_beta   90.00
_cell.angle_gamma   90.00
#
_symmetry.space_group_name_H-M   'P 1'
#
loop_
_entity.id
_entity.type
_entity.pdbx_description
1 polymer ?
#
loop_
_entity_poly.entity_id
_entity_poly.type
_entity_poly.pdbx_seq_one_letter_code
_entity_poly.pdbx_strand_id
1 'polypeptide(L)'
;VRRTIDWTDGAIVIIDQTALPGEYRLLELRTVGELVDAIKRLAVRGAPALGAAGALGVALAARLGGDVAADAELIAHARPTAVNLAWGVRRALAKLDQGPDAVLAEARALLTEDEELNKTASAHAAEIVLAECPRRPLRLLSHCNAGHLATVGWGSALGVVWHLHERGLVEEVLVDETRPLLQGARLTAWELAQAGVPHRVQPDSAAAAAMARGMVDCVLVGADRIAANGDVANKIGTYGLALAARHHGVPFVVVAPSSTVDEQLADGAGITIEERDARELTEYAGVPVAPPGTEVFNPAFDVTPFGLITAVVTERGRLAP
;
A
#
# COMPACT_ATOMS: atom_id res chain seq x y z
N VAL A 1 -3.19 16.05 8.25
CA VAL A 1 -2.48 14.77 8.51
C VAL A 1 -1.02 14.95 8.11
N ARG A 2 -0.07 14.45 8.92
CA ARG A 2 1.35 14.50 8.60
C ARG A 2 1.65 13.45 7.52
N ARG A 3 2.56 13.76 6.60
CA ARG A 3 3.07 12.80 5.61
C ARG A 3 3.68 11.57 6.30
N THR A 4 3.48 10.41 5.70
CA THR A 4 4.08 9.14 6.16
C THR A 4 5.59 9.16 6.05
N ILE A 5 6.09 9.86 5.04
CA ILE A 5 7.52 10.10 4.78
C ILE A 5 7.70 11.52 4.27
N ASP A 6 8.69 12.22 4.78
CA ASP A 6 9.02 13.60 4.38
C ASP A 6 10.51 13.89 4.55
N TRP A 7 10.94 15.05 4.08
CA TRP A 7 12.29 15.58 4.26
C TRP A 7 12.27 16.80 5.19
N THR A 8 12.92 16.71 6.33
CA THR A 8 12.99 17.79 7.32
C THR A 8 14.41 17.88 7.89
N ASP A 9 14.96 19.09 7.96
CA ASP A 9 16.25 19.40 8.60
C ASP A 9 17.43 18.48 8.20
N GLY A 10 17.48 18.13 6.91
CA GLY A 10 18.57 17.31 6.37
C GLY A 10 18.40 15.81 6.61
N ALA A 11 17.25 15.36 7.09
CA ALA A 11 16.92 13.97 7.35
C ALA A 11 15.64 13.54 6.61
N ILE A 12 15.52 12.25 6.35
CA ILE A 12 14.26 11.62 5.98
C ILE A 12 13.50 11.32 7.28
N VAL A 13 12.28 11.84 7.42
CA VAL A 13 11.42 11.59 8.58
C VAL A 13 10.30 10.67 8.18
N ILE A 14 10.13 9.56 8.89
CA ILE A 14 9.06 8.58 8.66
C ILE A 14 8.21 8.35 9.90
N ILE A 15 6.96 7.93 9.70
CA ILE A 15 6.16 7.30 10.76
C ILE A 15 6.62 5.86 10.89
N ASP A 16 7.10 5.46 12.08
CA ASP A 16 7.49 4.06 12.34
C ASP A 16 6.27 3.16 12.43
N GLN A 17 5.92 2.52 11.31
CA GLN A 17 4.75 1.64 11.25
C GLN A 17 4.92 0.34 12.03
N THR A 18 6.13 -0.01 12.47
CA THR A 18 6.36 -1.18 13.32
C THR A 18 5.91 -0.94 14.76
N ALA A 19 5.87 0.32 15.20
CA ALA A 19 5.41 0.70 16.53
C ALA A 19 3.88 0.82 16.63
N LEU A 20 3.19 1.03 15.51
CA LEU A 20 1.73 1.15 15.47
C LEU A 20 1.04 -0.20 15.71
N PRO A 21 -0.13 -0.22 16.36
CA PRO A 21 -0.90 0.91 16.88
C PRO A 21 -0.48 1.36 18.30
N GLY A 22 0.47 0.67 18.92
CA GLY A 22 0.82 0.89 20.33
C GLY A 22 1.47 2.24 20.60
N GLU A 23 2.29 2.72 19.66
CA GLU A 23 3.00 4.00 19.80
C GLU A 23 3.06 4.71 18.43
N TYR A 24 2.68 5.99 18.42
CA TYR A 24 2.92 6.86 17.27
C TYR A 24 4.31 7.50 17.41
N ARG A 25 5.27 6.97 16.68
CA ARG A 25 6.68 7.37 16.74
C ARG A 25 7.19 7.83 15.38
N LEU A 26 7.98 8.88 15.38
CA LEU A 26 8.72 9.36 14.21
C LEU A 26 10.16 8.88 14.29
N LEU A 27 10.71 8.50 13.15
CA LEU A 27 12.14 8.22 13.00
C LEU A 27 12.75 9.24 12.05
N GLU A 28 13.90 9.79 12.46
CA GLU A 28 14.77 10.59 11.63
C GLU A 28 15.90 9.70 11.09
N LEU A 29 15.92 9.52 9.79
CA LEU A 29 16.91 8.70 9.09
C LEU A 29 17.94 9.64 8.45
N ARG A 30 19.17 9.56 8.91
CA ARG A 30 20.28 10.45 8.52
C ARG A 30 21.35 9.78 7.67
N THR A 31 21.23 8.46 7.48
CA THR A 31 22.13 7.66 6.66
C THR A 31 21.35 6.75 5.72
N VAL A 32 21.95 6.37 4.60
CA VAL A 32 21.37 5.40 3.66
C VAL A 32 21.14 4.04 4.34
N GLY A 33 22.06 3.62 5.23
CA GLY A 33 21.90 2.37 5.99
C GLY A 33 20.66 2.35 6.88
N GLU A 34 20.35 3.45 7.57
CA GLU A 34 19.12 3.58 8.38
C GLU A 34 17.84 3.50 7.51
N LEU A 35 17.85 4.11 6.32
CA LEU A 35 16.73 4.02 5.40
C LEU A 35 16.55 2.59 4.90
N VAL A 36 17.62 1.92 4.50
CA VAL A 36 17.56 0.52 4.03
C VAL A 36 17.04 -0.42 5.13
N ASP A 37 17.49 -0.22 6.38
CA ASP A 37 16.97 -0.96 7.52
C ASP A 37 15.48 -0.70 7.73
N ALA A 38 15.05 0.56 7.72
CA ALA A 38 13.65 0.94 7.86
C ALA A 38 12.74 0.32 6.77
N ILE A 39 13.23 0.24 5.53
CA ILE A 39 12.52 -0.42 4.43
C ILE A 39 12.43 -1.94 4.67
N LYS A 40 13.54 -2.59 5.04
CA LYS A 40 13.59 -4.05 5.25
C LYS A 40 12.72 -4.52 6.40
N ARG A 41 12.70 -3.80 7.52
CA ARG A 41 11.87 -4.12 8.68
C ARG A 41 10.44 -3.57 8.59
N LEU A 42 10.06 -2.97 7.44
CA LEU A 42 8.71 -2.44 7.17
C LEU A 42 8.31 -1.26 8.07
N ALA A 43 9.27 -0.48 8.58
CA ALA A 43 8.98 0.79 9.26
C ALA A 43 8.36 1.81 8.30
N VAL A 44 8.71 1.73 7.01
CA VAL A 44 8.03 2.34 5.88
C VAL A 44 7.71 1.26 4.84
N ARG A 45 6.47 1.24 4.30
CA ARG A 45 5.97 0.21 3.40
C ARG A 45 4.81 0.77 2.55
N GLY A 46 4.38 0.01 1.52
CA GLY A 46 3.38 0.41 0.52
C GLY A 46 4.08 0.90 -0.74
N ALA A 47 3.55 0.51 -1.91
CA ALA A 47 4.21 0.77 -3.18
C ALA A 47 4.51 2.28 -3.41
N PRO A 48 3.57 3.22 -3.23
CA PRO A 48 3.84 4.65 -3.40
C PRO A 48 4.84 5.20 -2.36
N ALA A 49 4.69 4.86 -1.07
CA ALA A 49 5.61 5.31 -0.02
C ALA A 49 7.04 4.80 -0.24
N LEU A 50 7.21 3.58 -0.80
CA LEU A 50 8.53 3.07 -1.18
C LEU A 50 9.13 3.83 -2.37
N GLY A 51 8.33 4.28 -3.33
CA GLY A 51 8.78 5.18 -4.39
C GLY A 51 9.35 6.47 -3.83
N ALA A 52 8.64 7.08 -2.90
CA ALA A 52 9.08 8.27 -2.17
C ALA A 52 10.38 8.00 -1.36
N ALA A 53 10.45 6.86 -0.66
CA ALA A 53 11.63 6.45 0.08
C ALA A 53 12.86 6.28 -0.82
N GLY A 54 12.68 5.69 -2.01
CA GLY A 54 13.74 5.57 -3.01
C GLY A 54 14.29 6.93 -3.47
N ALA A 55 13.38 7.85 -3.83
CA ALA A 55 13.78 9.19 -4.29
C ALA A 55 14.46 10.02 -3.19
N LEU A 56 13.90 10.03 -1.98
CA LEU A 56 14.51 10.72 -0.83
C LEU A 56 15.84 10.08 -0.41
N GLY A 57 15.97 8.75 -0.55
CA GLY A 57 17.22 8.04 -0.29
C GLY A 57 18.35 8.48 -1.18
N VAL A 58 18.10 8.65 -2.49
CA VAL A 58 19.07 9.22 -3.44
C VAL A 58 19.40 10.67 -3.09
N ALA A 59 18.42 11.48 -2.68
CA ALA A 59 18.66 12.85 -2.25
C ALA A 59 19.53 12.90 -0.98
N LEU A 60 19.32 11.97 -0.05
CA LEU A 60 20.15 11.83 1.15
C LEU A 60 21.60 11.43 0.79
N ALA A 61 21.78 10.41 -0.06
CA ALA A 61 23.08 9.98 -0.55
C ALA A 61 23.85 11.11 -1.24
N ALA A 62 23.17 11.85 -2.13
CA ALA A 62 23.76 12.99 -2.84
C ALA A 62 24.22 14.12 -1.91
N ARG A 63 23.52 14.34 -0.79
CA ARG A 63 23.88 15.35 0.21
C ARG A 63 24.99 14.92 1.16
N LEU A 64 25.07 13.63 1.48
CA LEU A 64 26.14 13.07 2.31
C LEU A 64 27.47 13.02 1.56
N GLY A 65 27.42 12.95 0.25
CA GLY A 65 28.60 12.71 -0.59
C GLY A 65 29.02 11.24 -0.56
N GLY A 66 30.01 10.89 -1.35
CA GLY A 66 30.47 9.51 -1.48
C GLY A 66 30.01 8.88 -2.79
N ASP A 67 29.87 7.55 -2.83
CA ASP A 67 29.44 6.81 -4.03
C ASP A 67 27.90 6.73 -4.09
N VAL A 68 27.31 7.78 -4.66
CA VAL A 68 25.83 7.87 -4.80
C VAL A 68 25.27 6.72 -5.65
N ALA A 69 26.07 6.19 -6.61
CA ALA A 69 25.60 5.10 -7.44
C ALA A 69 25.50 3.79 -6.64
N ALA A 70 26.51 3.49 -5.82
CA ALA A 70 26.48 2.33 -4.92
C ALA A 70 25.35 2.45 -3.88
N ASP A 71 25.14 3.62 -3.30
CA ASP A 71 24.04 3.87 -2.36
C ASP A 71 22.67 3.71 -3.02
N ALA A 72 22.51 4.20 -4.25
CA ALA A 72 21.26 4.05 -5.01
C ALA A 72 20.95 2.57 -5.32
N GLU A 73 21.97 1.78 -5.70
CA GLU A 73 21.83 0.33 -5.88
C GLU A 73 21.41 -0.37 -4.57
N LEU A 74 22.04 -0.01 -3.45
CA LEU A 74 21.71 -0.56 -2.14
C LEU A 74 20.24 -0.26 -1.77
N ILE A 75 19.76 0.96 -2.03
CA ILE A 75 18.38 1.34 -1.78
C ILE A 75 17.44 0.57 -2.71
N ALA A 76 17.69 0.55 -4.02
CA ALA A 76 16.85 -0.09 -5.01
C ALA A 76 16.65 -1.59 -4.72
N HIS A 77 17.69 -2.26 -4.18
CA HIS A 77 17.66 -3.68 -3.83
C HIS A 77 17.25 -3.98 -2.39
N ALA A 78 16.88 -2.98 -1.59
CA ALA A 78 16.40 -3.21 -0.22
C ALA A 78 15.15 -4.10 -0.17
N ARG A 79 14.29 -4.01 -1.22
CA ARG A 79 13.16 -4.92 -1.47
C ARG A 79 13.02 -5.16 -2.98
N PRO A 80 13.62 -6.24 -3.51
CA PRO A 80 13.71 -6.47 -4.96
C PRO A 80 12.35 -6.59 -5.68
N THR A 81 11.30 -7.02 -4.98
CA THR A 81 9.94 -7.16 -5.54
C THR A 81 9.15 -5.85 -5.56
N ALA A 82 9.63 -4.81 -4.86
CA ALA A 82 8.98 -3.51 -4.78
C ALA A 82 9.41 -2.59 -5.94
N VAL A 83 8.78 -2.73 -7.10
CA VAL A 83 9.15 -1.98 -8.33
C VAL A 83 9.15 -0.47 -8.16
N ASN A 84 8.24 0.06 -7.33
CA ASN A 84 8.16 1.51 -7.06
C ASN A 84 9.42 2.03 -6.35
N LEU A 85 10.08 1.23 -5.50
CA LEU A 85 11.32 1.63 -4.84
C LEU A 85 12.41 1.95 -5.87
N ALA A 86 12.69 1.01 -6.77
CA ALA A 86 13.67 1.20 -7.85
C ALA A 86 13.24 2.29 -8.84
N TRP A 87 11.95 2.46 -9.08
CA TRP A 87 11.42 3.55 -9.90
C TRP A 87 11.72 4.92 -9.28
N GLY A 88 11.46 5.11 -7.99
CA GLY A 88 11.77 6.35 -7.26
C GLY A 88 13.27 6.67 -7.27
N VAL A 89 14.11 5.64 -7.05
CA VAL A 89 15.57 5.75 -7.16
C VAL A 89 15.97 6.26 -8.56
N ARG A 90 15.52 5.62 -9.63
CA ARG A 90 15.86 6.01 -11.02
C ARG A 90 15.41 7.45 -11.32
N ARG A 91 14.21 7.83 -10.87
CA ARG A 91 13.65 9.16 -11.09
C ARG A 91 14.53 10.25 -10.45
N ALA A 92 14.96 10.05 -9.22
CA ALA A 92 15.84 10.98 -8.52
C ALA A 92 17.27 11.00 -9.11
N LEU A 93 17.83 9.83 -9.45
CA LEU A 93 19.15 9.72 -10.08
C LEU A 93 19.25 10.50 -11.41
N ALA A 94 18.16 10.60 -12.16
CA ALA A 94 18.12 11.38 -13.42
C ALA A 94 18.41 12.89 -13.21
N LYS A 95 18.43 13.37 -11.97
CA LYS A 95 18.77 14.75 -11.60
C LYS A 95 20.18 14.90 -11.01
N LEU A 96 20.93 13.82 -10.88
CA LEU A 96 22.22 13.82 -10.15
C LEU A 96 23.23 14.80 -10.75
N ASP A 97 23.32 14.88 -12.08
CA ASP A 97 24.24 15.78 -12.79
C ASP A 97 23.93 17.28 -12.55
N GLN A 98 22.71 17.58 -12.05
CA GLN A 98 22.27 18.95 -11.72
C GLN A 98 22.59 19.31 -10.25
N GLY A 99 23.16 18.38 -9.50
CA GLY A 99 23.59 18.54 -8.11
C GLY A 99 22.55 18.14 -7.06
N PRO A 100 22.99 18.05 -5.78
CA PRO A 100 22.17 17.51 -4.68
C PRO A 100 20.85 18.26 -4.45
N ASP A 101 20.82 19.56 -4.69
CA ASP A 101 19.60 20.37 -4.52
C ASP A 101 18.54 20.04 -5.57
N ALA A 102 18.95 19.76 -6.81
CA ALA A 102 18.04 19.33 -7.88
C ALA A 102 17.46 17.93 -7.59
N VAL A 103 18.27 17.01 -7.07
CA VAL A 103 17.83 15.68 -6.65
C VAL A 103 16.78 15.80 -5.53
N LEU A 104 17.03 16.63 -4.52
CA LEU A 104 16.07 16.85 -3.44
C LEU A 104 14.78 17.53 -3.92
N ALA A 105 14.89 18.49 -4.84
CA ALA A 105 13.73 19.14 -5.42
C ALA A 105 12.83 18.14 -6.17
N GLU A 106 13.43 17.21 -6.94
CA GLU A 106 12.71 16.14 -7.62
C GLU A 106 12.06 15.17 -6.63
N ALA A 107 12.78 14.75 -5.57
CA ALA A 107 12.21 13.91 -4.53
C ALA A 107 11.01 14.57 -3.84
N ARG A 108 11.08 15.87 -3.53
CA ARG A 108 9.95 16.63 -2.96
C ARG A 108 8.77 16.78 -3.93
N ALA A 109 9.05 16.98 -5.21
CA ALA A 109 8.01 17.01 -6.24
C ALA A 109 7.25 15.67 -6.27
N LEU A 110 7.98 14.53 -6.21
CA LEU A 110 7.38 13.21 -6.14
C LEU A 110 6.45 13.05 -4.93
N LEU A 111 6.82 13.58 -3.75
CA LEU A 111 5.94 13.53 -2.57
C LEU A 111 4.60 14.25 -2.84
N THR A 112 4.64 15.42 -3.42
CA THR A 112 3.43 16.20 -3.72
C THR A 112 2.59 15.54 -4.81
N GLU A 113 3.23 15.04 -5.86
CA GLU A 113 2.58 14.29 -6.92
C GLU A 113 1.85 13.05 -6.37
N ASP A 114 2.51 12.27 -5.49
CA ASP A 114 1.89 11.07 -4.91
C ASP A 114 0.59 11.41 -4.16
N GLU A 115 0.59 12.47 -3.36
CA GLU A 115 -0.62 12.93 -2.65
C GLU A 115 -1.75 13.28 -3.63
N GLU A 116 -1.44 14.04 -4.68
CA GLU A 116 -2.41 14.47 -5.69
C GLU A 116 -2.95 13.30 -6.51
N LEU A 117 -2.06 12.39 -6.95
CA LEU A 117 -2.44 11.21 -7.73
C LEU A 117 -3.37 10.29 -6.93
N ASN A 118 -3.02 9.98 -5.67
CA ASN A 118 -3.85 9.13 -4.82
C ASN A 118 -5.19 9.80 -4.49
N LYS A 119 -5.22 11.10 -4.24
CA LYS A 119 -6.45 11.84 -3.99
C LYS A 119 -7.36 11.83 -5.21
N THR A 120 -6.81 12.02 -6.41
CA THR A 120 -7.57 11.99 -7.66
C THR A 120 -8.08 10.58 -7.98
N ALA A 121 -7.22 9.56 -7.87
CA ALA A 121 -7.61 8.16 -8.10
C ALA A 121 -8.76 7.74 -7.18
N SER A 122 -8.64 8.06 -5.88
CA SER A 122 -9.67 7.73 -4.89
C SER A 122 -10.98 8.50 -5.10
N ALA A 123 -10.93 9.74 -5.60
CA ALA A 123 -12.13 10.50 -5.97
C ALA A 123 -12.86 9.84 -7.16
N HIS A 124 -12.13 9.44 -8.21
CA HIS A 124 -12.72 8.68 -9.33
C HIS A 124 -13.34 7.37 -8.85
N ALA A 125 -12.63 6.64 -7.99
CA ALA A 125 -13.13 5.38 -7.44
C ALA A 125 -14.37 5.58 -6.57
N ALA A 126 -14.46 6.67 -5.80
CA ALA A 126 -15.65 6.99 -5.01
C ALA A 126 -16.90 7.14 -5.89
N GLU A 127 -16.80 7.81 -7.03
CA GLU A 127 -17.94 7.95 -7.96
C GLU A 127 -18.31 6.60 -8.60
N ILE A 128 -17.33 5.74 -8.92
CA ILE A 128 -17.60 4.38 -9.42
C ILE A 128 -18.32 3.56 -8.35
N VAL A 129 -17.87 3.59 -7.08
CA VAL A 129 -18.54 2.90 -5.97
C VAL A 129 -19.97 3.38 -5.81
N LEU A 130 -20.22 4.68 -5.94
CA LEU A 130 -21.55 5.24 -5.87
C LEU A 130 -22.47 4.81 -7.02
N ALA A 131 -21.91 4.57 -8.19
CA ALA A 131 -22.66 4.07 -9.35
C ALA A 131 -22.97 2.56 -9.24
N GLU A 132 -22.02 1.76 -8.75
CA GLU A 132 -22.15 0.31 -8.64
C GLU A 132 -22.98 -0.14 -7.43
N CYS A 133 -23.03 0.66 -6.35
CA CYS A 133 -23.70 0.30 -5.10
C CYS A 133 -24.91 1.20 -4.86
N PRO A 134 -26.14 0.69 -4.89
CA PRO A 134 -27.35 1.51 -4.71
C PRO A 134 -27.66 1.86 -3.25
N ARG A 135 -27.16 1.07 -2.28
CA ARG A 135 -27.42 1.29 -0.86
C ARG A 135 -26.72 2.54 -0.32
N ARG A 136 -27.37 3.25 0.61
CA ARG A 136 -26.79 4.38 1.38
C ARG A 136 -27.29 4.34 2.83
N PRO A 137 -26.42 4.63 3.83
CA PRO A 137 -24.95 4.70 3.72
C PRO A 137 -24.33 3.34 3.43
N LEU A 138 -23.08 3.31 2.95
CA LEU A 138 -22.36 2.12 2.48
C LEU A 138 -21.68 1.37 3.62
N ARG A 139 -21.68 0.04 3.52
CA ARG A 139 -20.84 -0.86 4.32
C ARG A 139 -19.72 -1.37 3.43
N LEU A 140 -18.51 -0.96 3.76
CA LEU A 140 -17.32 -1.23 2.96
C LEU A 140 -16.50 -2.35 3.60
N LEU A 141 -15.71 -3.06 2.81
CA LEU A 141 -14.72 -4.00 3.30
C LEU A 141 -13.36 -3.66 2.70
N SER A 142 -12.32 -3.68 3.51
CA SER A 142 -10.95 -3.48 3.04
C SER A 142 -10.01 -4.54 3.59
N HIS A 143 -8.96 -4.83 2.81
CA HIS A 143 -7.91 -5.78 3.13
C HIS A 143 -6.54 -5.12 3.09
N CYS A 144 -5.64 -5.49 3.98
CA CYS A 144 -4.33 -4.87 4.18
C CYS A 144 -4.45 -3.41 4.64
N ASN A 145 -3.52 -2.58 4.20
CA ASN A 145 -3.56 -1.14 4.40
C ASN A 145 -3.15 -0.44 3.12
N ALA A 146 -4.08 0.31 2.58
CA ALA A 146 -3.91 1.19 1.41
C ALA A 146 -4.40 2.62 1.74
N GLY A 147 -4.09 3.06 2.96
CA GLY A 147 -4.31 4.41 3.47
C GLY A 147 -3.09 5.31 3.32
N HIS A 148 -3.08 6.43 4.06
CA HIS A 148 -1.97 7.37 4.02
C HIS A 148 -0.65 6.73 4.45
N LEU A 149 -0.67 5.72 5.35
CA LEU A 149 0.52 4.98 5.76
C LEU A 149 1.16 4.15 4.65
N ALA A 150 0.43 3.84 3.57
CA ALA A 150 0.94 3.12 2.40
C ALA A 150 1.40 4.04 1.26
N THR A 151 1.02 5.30 1.32
CA THR A 151 1.33 6.38 0.38
C THR A 151 2.11 7.48 1.09
N VAL A 152 2.26 8.64 0.46
CA VAL A 152 2.88 9.79 1.13
C VAL A 152 1.91 10.46 2.09
N GLY A 153 0.64 10.63 1.72
CA GLY A 153 -0.23 11.45 2.55
C GLY A 153 -1.75 11.21 2.50
N TRP A 154 -2.32 10.62 1.46
CA TRP A 154 -3.77 10.49 1.33
C TRP A 154 -4.29 9.06 1.41
N GLY A 155 -3.62 8.16 0.72
CA GLY A 155 -4.07 6.78 0.55
C GLY A 155 -4.87 6.56 -0.73
N SER A 156 -4.88 5.31 -1.19
CA SER A 156 -5.62 4.89 -2.38
C SER A 156 -7.00 4.32 -2.01
N ALA A 157 -7.10 3.07 -1.61
CA ALA A 157 -8.38 2.47 -1.23
C ALA A 157 -9.04 3.14 -0.02
N LEU A 158 -8.29 3.50 1.02
CA LEU A 158 -8.84 4.26 2.13
C LEU A 158 -9.13 5.72 1.75
N GLY A 159 -8.44 6.27 0.73
CA GLY A 159 -8.80 7.55 0.14
C GLY A 159 -10.26 7.61 -0.33
N VAL A 160 -10.79 6.48 -0.86
CA VAL A 160 -12.22 6.36 -1.21
C VAL A 160 -13.09 6.47 0.04
N VAL A 161 -12.67 5.82 1.14
CA VAL A 161 -13.40 5.89 2.40
C VAL A 161 -13.47 7.34 2.90
N TRP A 162 -12.37 8.10 2.81
CA TRP A 162 -12.34 9.50 3.21
C TRP A 162 -13.34 10.33 2.41
N HIS A 163 -13.31 10.26 1.07
CA HIS A 163 -14.25 10.97 0.20
C HIS A 163 -15.72 10.64 0.49
N LEU A 164 -16.03 9.38 0.77
CA LEU A 164 -17.38 8.95 1.09
C LEU A 164 -17.80 9.33 2.51
N HIS A 165 -16.88 9.23 3.48
CA HIS A 165 -17.14 9.58 4.88
C HIS A 165 -17.41 11.07 5.06
N GLU A 166 -16.62 11.96 4.43
CA GLU A 166 -16.84 13.41 4.43
C GLU A 166 -18.24 13.79 3.90
N ARG A 167 -18.81 12.95 3.05
CA ARG A 167 -20.16 13.11 2.48
C ARG A 167 -21.27 12.43 3.31
N GLY A 168 -20.92 11.83 4.46
CA GLY A 168 -21.87 11.08 5.31
C GLY A 168 -22.39 9.78 4.67
N LEU A 169 -21.63 9.19 3.74
CA LEU A 169 -22.06 8.04 2.95
C LEU A 169 -21.44 6.70 3.41
N VAL A 170 -20.70 6.68 4.51
CA VAL A 170 -20.13 5.45 5.10
C VAL A 170 -20.87 5.10 6.38
N GLU A 171 -21.44 3.89 6.44
CA GLU A 171 -22.01 3.33 7.67
C GLU A 171 -20.93 2.71 8.54
N GLU A 172 -20.14 1.82 7.96
CA GLU A 172 -19.00 1.19 8.59
C GLU A 172 -18.01 0.64 7.57
N VAL A 173 -16.78 0.38 8.03
CA VAL A 173 -15.77 -0.36 7.28
C VAL A 173 -15.44 -1.65 8.03
N LEU A 174 -15.66 -2.81 7.41
CA LEU A 174 -15.08 -4.08 7.85
C LEU A 174 -13.62 -4.12 7.41
N VAL A 175 -12.76 -4.47 8.33
CA VAL A 175 -11.31 -4.52 8.09
C VAL A 175 -10.83 -5.94 8.32
N ASP A 176 -10.36 -6.61 7.26
CA ASP A 176 -9.65 -7.87 7.41
C ASP A 176 -8.37 -7.63 8.23
N GLU A 177 -8.14 -8.44 9.28
CA GLU A 177 -6.94 -8.29 10.11
C GLU A 177 -5.64 -8.37 9.30
N THR A 178 -5.66 -9.11 8.19
CA THR A 178 -4.56 -9.29 7.22
C THR A 178 -3.37 -10.04 7.80
N ARG A 179 -3.55 -11.35 8.00
CA ARG A 179 -2.44 -12.24 8.37
C ARG A 179 -1.39 -12.27 7.25
N PRO A 180 -0.07 -12.54 7.57
CA PRO A 180 0.47 -12.76 8.91
C PRO A 180 0.82 -11.47 9.67
N LEU A 181 1.10 -10.32 8.98
CA LEU A 181 1.66 -9.11 9.60
C LEU A 181 0.62 -8.11 10.13
N LEU A 182 -0.66 -8.42 10.00
CA LEU A 182 -1.78 -7.70 10.60
C LEU A 182 -1.88 -6.22 10.18
N GLN A 183 -1.58 -5.89 8.92
CA GLN A 183 -1.65 -4.51 8.43
C GLN A 183 -3.07 -3.94 8.54
N GLY A 184 -4.10 -4.77 8.35
CA GLY A 184 -5.48 -4.34 8.54
C GLY A 184 -5.78 -3.98 9.98
N ALA A 185 -5.51 -4.91 10.91
CA ALA A 185 -5.78 -4.71 12.34
C ALA A 185 -4.90 -3.60 12.94
N ARG A 186 -3.62 -3.50 12.54
CA ARG A 186 -2.66 -2.57 13.15
C ARG A 186 -2.68 -1.19 12.54
N LEU A 187 -2.83 -1.09 11.23
CA LEU A 187 -2.65 0.16 10.48
C LEU A 187 -3.98 0.71 9.97
N THR A 188 -4.78 -0.11 9.25
CA THR A 188 -6.06 0.35 8.70
C THR A 188 -7.05 0.72 9.80
N ALA A 189 -7.21 -0.12 10.82
CA ALA A 189 -8.07 0.19 11.95
C ALA A 189 -7.59 1.44 12.70
N TRP A 190 -6.26 1.62 12.84
CA TRP A 190 -5.70 2.83 13.45
C TRP A 190 -6.03 4.09 12.64
N GLU A 191 -5.85 4.08 11.31
CA GLU A 191 -6.20 5.22 10.45
C GLU A 191 -7.69 5.57 10.53
N LEU A 192 -8.57 4.55 10.45
CA LEU A 192 -10.02 4.73 10.55
C LEU A 192 -10.44 5.30 11.92
N ALA A 193 -9.81 4.82 13.01
CA ALA A 193 -10.03 5.35 14.36
C ALA A 193 -9.62 6.82 14.46
N GLN A 194 -8.44 7.20 13.92
CA GLN A 194 -7.99 8.59 13.90
C GLN A 194 -8.92 9.52 13.10
N ALA A 195 -9.54 9.01 12.04
CA ALA A 195 -10.47 9.74 11.21
C ALA A 195 -11.93 9.73 11.74
N GLY A 196 -12.20 9.01 12.83
CA GLY A 196 -13.56 8.87 13.38
C GLY A 196 -14.51 8.06 12.49
N VAL A 197 -13.98 7.22 11.58
CA VAL A 197 -14.78 6.35 10.71
C VAL A 197 -15.21 5.11 11.48
N PRO A 198 -16.52 4.78 11.55
CA PRO A 198 -16.99 3.54 12.16
C PRO A 198 -16.38 2.31 11.47
N HIS A 199 -15.80 1.40 12.23
CA HIS A 199 -15.15 0.21 11.68
C HIS A 199 -15.13 -0.96 12.67
N ARG A 200 -14.99 -2.16 12.13
CA ARG A 200 -14.78 -3.39 12.89
C ARG A 200 -13.69 -4.23 12.22
N VAL A 201 -12.79 -4.78 13.02
CA VAL A 201 -11.79 -5.74 12.55
C VAL A 201 -12.40 -7.15 12.58
N GLN A 202 -12.08 -7.95 11.57
CA GLN A 202 -12.50 -9.35 11.46
C GLN A 202 -11.32 -10.25 11.08
N PRO A 203 -11.37 -11.56 11.39
CA PRO A 203 -10.43 -12.52 10.81
C PRO A 203 -10.57 -12.52 9.28
N ASP A 204 -9.47 -12.70 8.54
CA ASP A 204 -9.49 -12.74 7.07
C ASP A 204 -10.50 -13.76 6.54
N SER A 205 -10.62 -14.91 7.21
CA SER A 205 -11.56 -15.99 6.87
C SER A 205 -13.03 -15.62 7.06
N ALA A 206 -13.36 -14.52 7.74
CA ALA A 206 -14.74 -14.09 7.98
C ALA A 206 -15.33 -13.29 6.80
N ALA A 207 -14.52 -12.80 5.87
CA ALA A 207 -14.95 -11.92 4.79
C ALA A 207 -16.08 -12.53 3.94
N ALA A 208 -15.94 -13.79 3.50
CA ALA A 208 -16.98 -14.50 2.75
C ALA A 208 -18.28 -14.66 3.54
N ALA A 209 -18.19 -14.93 4.85
CA ALA A 209 -19.36 -15.04 5.72
C ALA A 209 -20.06 -13.69 5.91
N ALA A 210 -19.31 -12.59 5.98
CA ALA A 210 -19.87 -11.23 6.04
C ALA A 210 -20.60 -10.88 4.75
N MET A 211 -20.05 -11.22 3.58
CA MET A 211 -20.70 -11.04 2.28
C MET A 211 -21.98 -11.88 2.17
N ALA A 212 -21.93 -13.16 2.55
CA ALA A 212 -23.09 -14.06 2.55
C ALA A 212 -24.26 -13.54 3.41
N ARG A 213 -23.97 -12.77 4.47
CA ARG A 213 -24.95 -12.11 5.34
C ARG A 213 -25.39 -10.73 4.84
N GLY A 214 -24.93 -10.33 3.66
CA GLY A 214 -25.21 -9.01 3.11
C GLY A 214 -24.69 -7.86 3.96
N MET A 215 -23.54 -8.03 4.62
CA MET A 215 -22.91 -7.00 5.46
C MET A 215 -21.90 -6.14 4.70
N VAL A 216 -21.68 -6.41 3.41
CA VAL A 216 -20.69 -5.72 2.56
C VAL A 216 -21.37 -5.26 1.28
N ASP A 217 -21.30 -3.98 0.98
CA ASP A 217 -21.82 -3.39 -0.25
C ASP A 217 -20.72 -3.23 -1.31
N CYS A 218 -19.46 -3.07 -0.91
CA CYS A 218 -18.30 -2.96 -1.80
C CYS A 218 -17.01 -3.36 -1.09
N VAL A 219 -16.10 -4.02 -1.83
CA VAL A 219 -14.72 -4.27 -1.40
C VAL A 219 -13.81 -3.24 -2.03
N LEU A 220 -12.92 -2.65 -1.22
CA LEU A 220 -11.93 -1.65 -1.62
C LEU A 220 -10.53 -2.13 -1.23
N VAL A 221 -9.65 -2.30 -2.20
CA VAL A 221 -8.25 -2.70 -1.97
C VAL A 221 -7.30 -1.83 -2.78
N GLY A 222 -6.04 -1.76 -2.33
CA GLY A 222 -4.95 -1.20 -3.11
C GLY A 222 -4.36 -2.19 -4.10
N ALA A 223 -3.19 -1.86 -4.65
CA ALA A 223 -2.38 -2.75 -5.45
C ALA A 223 -0.89 -2.54 -5.14
N ASP A 224 -0.12 -3.63 -5.16
CA ASP A 224 1.35 -3.58 -5.12
C ASP A 224 1.95 -3.58 -6.54
N ARG A 225 1.26 -4.18 -7.53
CA ARG A 225 1.61 -4.13 -8.96
C ARG A 225 0.39 -4.48 -9.81
N ILE A 226 0.24 -3.82 -10.94
CA ILE A 226 -0.82 -4.06 -11.92
C ILE A 226 -0.17 -4.36 -13.26
N ALA A 227 -0.48 -5.51 -13.85
CA ALA A 227 0.00 -5.88 -15.19
C ALA A 227 -0.78 -5.17 -16.31
N ALA A 228 -0.25 -5.19 -17.55
CA ALA A 228 -0.87 -4.53 -18.69
C ALA A 228 -2.28 -5.05 -19.01
N ASN A 229 -2.57 -6.34 -18.75
CA ASN A 229 -3.89 -6.93 -18.90
C ASN A 229 -4.85 -6.65 -17.73
N GLY A 230 -4.43 -5.84 -16.74
CA GLY A 230 -5.21 -5.48 -15.57
C GLY A 230 -5.20 -6.48 -14.42
N ASP A 231 -4.43 -7.58 -14.49
CA ASP A 231 -4.23 -8.47 -13.35
C ASP A 231 -3.51 -7.73 -12.23
N VAL A 232 -3.94 -7.96 -11.00
CA VAL A 232 -3.48 -7.20 -9.83
C VAL A 232 -2.76 -8.09 -8.83
N ALA A 233 -1.49 -7.82 -8.55
CA ALA A 233 -0.83 -8.34 -7.37
C ALA A 233 -1.10 -7.42 -6.17
N ASN A 234 -1.58 -8.00 -5.09
CA ASN A 234 -1.80 -7.29 -3.83
C ASN A 234 -1.56 -8.24 -2.65
N LYS A 235 -1.66 -7.73 -1.43
CA LYS A 235 -1.44 -8.50 -0.20
C LYS A 235 -2.18 -9.83 -0.24
N ILE A 236 -1.43 -10.91 0.18
CA ILE A 236 -2.00 -12.27 0.28
C ILE A 236 -3.39 -12.26 0.93
N GLY A 237 -4.33 -12.96 0.33
CA GLY A 237 -5.75 -12.98 0.69
C GLY A 237 -6.65 -12.21 -0.27
N THR A 238 -6.09 -11.29 -1.07
CA THR A 238 -6.85 -10.46 -2.02
C THR A 238 -7.55 -11.31 -3.08
N TYR A 239 -6.90 -12.34 -3.63
CA TYR A 239 -7.49 -13.24 -4.61
C TYR A 239 -8.69 -14.01 -4.03
N GLY A 240 -8.53 -14.58 -2.83
CA GLY A 240 -9.64 -15.26 -2.15
C GLY A 240 -10.82 -14.33 -1.84
N LEU A 241 -10.53 -13.08 -1.48
CA LEU A 241 -11.53 -12.05 -1.24
C LEU A 241 -12.28 -11.67 -2.53
N ALA A 242 -11.57 -11.54 -3.67
CA ALA A 242 -12.17 -11.27 -4.98
C ALA A 242 -13.09 -12.41 -5.45
N LEU A 243 -12.69 -13.68 -5.24
CA LEU A 243 -13.54 -14.85 -5.51
C LEU A 243 -14.83 -14.81 -4.67
N ALA A 244 -14.72 -14.51 -3.37
CA ALA A 244 -15.87 -14.38 -2.49
C ALA A 244 -16.79 -13.23 -2.95
N ALA A 245 -16.21 -12.06 -3.26
CA ALA A 245 -16.97 -10.91 -3.76
C ALA A 245 -17.71 -11.25 -5.06
N ARG A 246 -17.05 -11.91 -6.02
CA ARG A 246 -17.67 -12.36 -7.28
C ARG A 246 -18.82 -13.33 -7.04
N HIS A 247 -18.64 -14.30 -6.12
CA HIS A 247 -19.69 -15.30 -5.79
C HIS A 247 -20.93 -14.64 -5.18
N HIS A 248 -20.75 -13.61 -4.36
CA HIS A 248 -21.85 -12.93 -3.66
C HIS A 248 -22.35 -11.68 -4.40
N GLY A 249 -21.84 -11.38 -5.60
CA GLY A 249 -22.28 -10.22 -6.39
C GLY A 249 -21.88 -8.88 -5.75
N VAL A 250 -20.83 -8.86 -4.93
CA VAL A 250 -20.30 -7.64 -4.30
C VAL A 250 -19.28 -7.00 -5.23
N PRO A 251 -19.41 -5.71 -5.58
CA PRO A 251 -18.39 -4.99 -6.36
C PRO A 251 -17.04 -5.02 -5.67
N PHE A 252 -15.99 -5.30 -6.47
CA PHE A 252 -14.59 -5.37 -6.03
C PHE A 252 -13.78 -4.30 -6.77
N VAL A 253 -13.35 -3.26 -6.07
CA VAL A 253 -12.68 -2.10 -6.67
C VAL A 253 -11.24 -2.01 -6.18
N VAL A 254 -10.31 -1.94 -7.13
CA VAL A 254 -8.88 -1.74 -6.88
C VAL A 254 -8.53 -0.29 -7.16
N VAL A 255 -7.79 0.35 -6.25
CA VAL A 255 -7.40 1.76 -6.38
C VAL A 255 -5.89 1.90 -6.18
N ALA A 256 -5.21 2.45 -7.16
CA ALA A 256 -3.76 2.68 -7.11
C ALA A 256 -3.36 3.82 -8.05
N PRO A 257 -2.25 4.51 -7.80
CA PRO A 257 -1.71 5.47 -8.76
C PRO A 257 -1.17 4.74 -10.01
N SER A 258 -1.18 5.43 -11.16
CA SER A 258 -0.70 4.85 -12.43
C SER A 258 0.76 4.40 -12.39
N SER A 259 1.57 4.92 -11.46
CA SER A 259 2.95 4.44 -11.22
C SER A 259 3.03 2.99 -10.72
N THR A 260 1.91 2.40 -10.30
CA THR A 260 1.80 0.99 -9.91
C THR A 260 1.51 0.08 -11.11
N VAL A 261 1.10 0.66 -12.25
CA VAL A 261 0.87 -0.09 -13.49
C VAL A 261 2.19 -0.35 -14.19
N ASP A 262 2.48 -1.62 -14.43
CA ASP A 262 3.65 -2.08 -15.18
C ASP A 262 3.22 -2.48 -16.60
N GLU A 263 3.31 -1.53 -17.51
CA GLU A 263 2.93 -1.72 -18.91
C GLU A 263 3.86 -2.69 -19.67
N GLN A 264 5.05 -3.00 -19.10
CA GLN A 264 6.00 -3.94 -19.70
C GLN A 264 5.68 -5.40 -19.33
N LEU A 265 4.84 -5.61 -18.32
CA LEU A 265 4.42 -6.92 -17.85
C LEU A 265 3.07 -7.29 -18.46
N ALA A 266 3.06 -8.26 -19.38
CA ALA A 266 1.86 -8.60 -20.15
C ALA A 266 0.68 -9.04 -19.26
N ASP A 267 0.95 -9.91 -18.27
CA ASP A 267 -0.07 -10.48 -17.39
C ASP A 267 0.49 -10.78 -15.99
N GLY A 268 -0.40 -11.20 -15.09
CA GLY A 268 -0.08 -11.49 -13.70
C GLY A 268 0.84 -12.70 -13.48
N ALA A 269 0.94 -13.62 -14.45
CA ALA A 269 1.82 -14.79 -14.32
C ALA A 269 3.31 -14.41 -14.29
N GLY A 270 3.66 -13.26 -14.89
CA GLY A 270 5.01 -12.72 -14.86
C GLY A 270 5.38 -12.00 -13.55
N ILE A 271 4.46 -11.83 -12.61
CA ILE A 271 4.75 -11.16 -11.34
C ILE A 271 5.49 -12.11 -10.40
N THR A 272 6.73 -11.75 -10.05
CA THR A 272 7.48 -12.47 -9.01
C THR A 272 6.89 -12.18 -7.64
N ILE A 273 6.47 -13.22 -6.92
CA ILE A 273 5.92 -13.12 -5.57
C ILE A 273 7.04 -13.35 -4.54
N GLU A 274 7.14 -12.44 -3.58
CA GLU A 274 8.07 -12.52 -2.44
C GLU A 274 7.60 -13.62 -1.46
N GLU A 275 8.47 -14.58 -1.17
CA GLU A 275 8.30 -15.53 -0.07
C GLU A 275 8.89 -14.92 1.21
N ARG A 276 8.13 -14.99 2.31
CA ARG A 276 8.46 -14.34 3.57
C ARG A 276 8.98 -15.34 4.62
N ASP A 277 9.64 -14.80 5.66
CA ASP A 277 10.19 -15.58 6.77
C ASP A 277 9.11 -16.45 7.43
N ALA A 278 9.45 -17.71 7.69
CA ALA A 278 8.55 -18.67 8.34
C ALA A 278 8.04 -18.19 9.70
N ARG A 279 8.84 -17.44 10.45
CA ARG A 279 8.47 -16.93 11.78
C ARG A 279 7.26 -16.01 11.75
N GLU A 280 6.97 -15.35 10.63
CA GLU A 280 5.75 -14.55 10.50
C GLU A 280 4.47 -15.39 10.66
N LEU A 281 4.51 -16.70 10.34
CA LEU A 281 3.41 -17.65 10.53
C LEU A 281 3.54 -18.50 11.77
N THR A 282 4.76 -18.92 12.10
CA THR A 282 5.01 -19.87 13.20
C THR A 282 5.10 -19.22 14.58
N GLU A 283 5.18 -17.87 14.61
CA GLU A 283 5.19 -17.08 15.84
C GLU A 283 4.07 -16.00 15.79
N TYR A 284 3.53 -15.67 16.95
CA TYR A 284 2.62 -14.56 17.13
C TYR A 284 3.06 -13.74 18.35
N ALA A 285 3.35 -12.46 18.13
CA ALA A 285 3.88 -11.55 19.16
C ALA A 285 5.08 -12.13 19.94
N GLY A 286 5.98 -12.83 19.23
CA GLY A 286 7.16 -13.48 19.80
C GLY A 286 6.90 -14.81 20.52
N VAL A 287 5.65 -15.31 20.47
CA VAL A 287 5.28 -16.59 21.06
C VAL A 287 5.11 -17.63 19.94
N PRO A 288 5.81 -18.80 19.99
CA PRO A 288 5.61 -19.87 19.03
C PRO A 288 4.16 -20.38 19.05
N VAL A 289 3.54 -20.49 17.85
CA VAL A 289 2.17 -20.99 17.66
C VAL A 289 2.12 -22.22 16.77
N ALA A 290 3.27 -22.65 16.24
CA ALA A 290 3.42 -23.90 15.48
C ALA A 290 4.57 -24.74 16.08
N PRO A 291 4.57 -26.07 15.88
CA PRO A 291 5.66 -26.93 16.31
C PRO A 291 7.02 -26.52 15.69
N PRO A 292 8.14 -26.67 16.40
CA PRO A 292 9.47 -26.46 15.84
C PRO A 292 9.69 -27.24 14.54
N GLY A 293 10.28 -26.63 13.52
CA GLY A 293 10.55 -27.26 12.23
C GLY A 293 9.35 -27.36 11.29
N THR A 294 8.20 -26.72 11.61
CA THR A 294 7.07 -26.63 10.68
C THR A 294 7.48 -25.86 9.43
N GLU A 295 7.38 -26.51 8.28
CA GLU A 295 7.52 -25.83 6.97
C GLU A 295 6.30 -24.97 6.69
N VAL A 296 6.50 -23.83 6.02
CA VAL A 296 5.44 -22.87 5.74
C VAL A 296 5.40 -22.52 4.24
N PHE A 297 4.21 -22.15 3.76
CA PHE A 297 4.00 -21.43 2.52
C PHE A 297 3.53 -20.04 2.88
N ASN A 298 4.40 -19.02 2.73
CA ASN A 298 4.16 -17.65 3.18
C ASN A 298 4.41 -16.61 2.07
N PRO A 299 3.62 -16.64 0.98
CA PRO A 299 3.73 -15.62 -0.05
C PRO A 299 3.25 -14.27 0.51
N ALA A 300 3.97 -13.19 0.16
CA ALA A 300 3.60 -11.84 0.58
C ALA A 300 2.34 -11.34 -0.13
N PHE A 301 2.13 -11.77 -1.38
CA PHE A 301 1.09 -11.30 -2.29
C PHE A 301 0.43 -12.49 -3.00
N ASP A 302 -0.76 -12.24 -3.53
CA ASP A 302 -1.39 -13.09 -4.54
C ASP A 302 -1.81 -12.26 -5.76
N VAL A 303 -2.11 -12.95 -6.86
CA VAL A 303 -2.51 -12.31 -8.12
C VAL A 303 -3.99 -12.52 -8.33
N THR A 304 -4.73 -11.43 -8.45
CA THR A 304 -6.16 -11.43 -8.78
C THR A 304 -6.34 -11.17 -10.27
N PRO A 305 -6.91 -12.12 -11.03
CA PRO A 305 -7.23 -11.91 -12.43
C PRO A 305 -8.20 -10.76 -12.64
N PHE A 306 -7.98 -9.95 -13.68
CA PHE A 306 -8.83 -8.78 -14.00
C PHE A 306 -10.32 -9.13 -14.10
N GLY A 307 -10.66 -10.31 -14.60
CA GLY A 307 -12.05 -10.78 -14.73
C GLY A 307 -12.83 -10.93 -13.41
N LEU A 308 -12.15 -10.90 -12.26
CA LEU A 308 -12.76 -10.88 -10.92
C LEU A 308 -12.95 -9.47 -10.37
N ILE A 309 -12.38 -8.46 -11.00
CA ILE A 309 -12.33 -7.08 -10.54
C ILE A 309 -13.42 -6.26 -11.25
N THR A 310 -14.23 -5.54 -10.47
CA THR A 310 -15.26 -4.65 -11.04
C THR A 310 -14.63 -3.44 -11.71
N ALA A 311 -13.63 -2.83 -11.08
CA ALA A 311 -12.88 -1.72 -11.64
C ALA A 311 -11.48 -1.64 -11.03
N VAL A 312 -10.48 -1.38 -11.88
CA VAL A 312 -9.16 -0.88 -11.50
C VAL A 312 -9.15 0.62 -11.79
N VAL A 313 -8.85 1.44 -10.79
CA VAL A 313 -9.00 2.89 -10.88
C VAL A 313 -7.68 3.58 -10.54
N THR A 314 -7.28 4.49 -11.41
CA THR A 314 -6.11 5.35 -11.24
C THR A 314 -6.53 6.82 -11.31
N GLU A 315 -5.59 7.74 -11.15
CA GLU A 315 -5.84 9.18 -11.38
C GLU A 315 -6.24 9.49 -12.84
N ARG A 316 -5.97 8.57 -13.75
CA ARG A 316 -6.39 8.67 -15.17
C ARG A 316 -7.81 8.16 -15.40
N GLY A 317 -8.48 7.67 -14.33
CA GLY A 317 -9.80 7.06 -14.38
C GLY A 317 -9.75 5.54 -14.33
N ARG A 318 -10.85 4.90 -14.78
CA ARG A 318 -10.97 3.43 -14.85
C ARG A 318 -10.02 2.87 -15.91
N LEU A 319 -9.20 1.91 -15.52
CA LEU A 319 -8.33 1.19 -16.45
C LEU A 319 -9.19 0.32 -17.38
N ALA A 320 -8.88 0.39 -18.66
CA ALA A 320 -9.45 -0.48 -19.70
C ALA A 320 -8.29 -1.22 -20.37
N PRO A 321 -7.91 -2.42 -19.85
CA PRO A 321 -6.79 -3.21 -20.39
C PRO A 321 -7.13 -3.88 -21.72
#